data_c619f8977fee489c6ee6e619f3917cc3
#
_entry.id   c619f8977fee489c6ee6e619f3917cc3
#
_cell.length_a   1.000
_cell.length_b   1.000
_cell.length_c   1.000
_cell.angle_alpha   90.00
_cell.angle_beta   90.00
_cell.angle_gamma   90.00
#
_symmetry.space_group_name_H-M   'P 1'
#
loop_
_entity.id
_entity.type
_entity.pdbx_description
1 polymer ?
#
loop_
_entity_poly.entity_id
_entity_poly.type
_entity_poly.pdbx_seq_one_letter_code
_entity_poly.pdbx_strand_id
1 'polypeptide(L)'
;KGWGDPSGNNKNQSNSETPFQIMRAAGIPCQPTASNDPMKRRAALEVPMKEMCMDGKPRFIVLPKASMIRKGLQGGFCYRRVQTSGERYTDEPDKNEYSHPVEALEYALQGEGEGRAALRRNDAFSKPVTAKVNFNVF
;
A
#
# COMPACT_ATOMS: atom_id res chain seq x y z
N LYS A 1 -2.83 -8.84 -15.96
CA LYS A 1 -2.28 -9.37 -14.71
C LYS A 1 -2.83 -8.55 -13.56
N GLY A 2 -3.51 -9.18 -12.60
CA GLY A 2 -4.08 -8.53 -11.43
C GLY A 2 -3.30 -8.83 -10.16
N TRP A 3 -3.35 -7.93 -9.21
CA TRP A 3 -2.76 -8.08 -7.90
C TRP A 3 -3.82 -7.89 -6.81
N GLY A 4 -3.70 -8.57 -5.69
CA GLY A 4 -4.66 -8.45 -4.60
C GLY A 4 -4.05 -8.77 -3.25
N ASP A 5 -4.90 -8.65 -2.23
CA ASP A 5 -4.57 -8.94 -0.84
C ASP A 5 -4.02 -10.38 -0.71
N PRO A 6 -2.87 -10.59 -0.04
CA PRO A 6 -2.35 -11.92 0.26
C PRO A 6 -3.33 -12.84 0.98
N SER A 7 -4.28 -12.30 1.76
CA SER A 7 -5.33 -13.10 2.41
C SER A 7 -6.24 -13.83 1.43
N GLY A 8 -6.31 -13.39 0.17
CA GLY A 8 -6.99 -14.10 -0.91
C GLY A 8 -6.38 -15.47 -1.27
N ASN A 9 -5.24 -15.84 -0.67
CA ASN A 9 -4.68 -17.19 -0.71
C ASN A 9 -5.23 -18.12 0.39
N ASN A 10 -5.98 -17.60 1.35
CA ASN A 10 -6.59 -18.41 2.39
C ASN A 10 -7.75 -19.21 1.82
N LYS A 11 -7.78 -20.50 2.15
CA LYS A 11 -8.87 -21.39 1.73
C LYS A 11 -10.18 -20.95 2.38
N ASN A 12 -11.24 -20.96 1.60
CA ASN A 12 -12.59 -20.78 2.13
C ASN A 12 -13.00 -21.99 2.93
N GLN A 13 -13.69 -21.79 4.06
CA GLN A 13 -14.11 -22.88 4.95
C GLN A 13 -15.12 -23.84 4.29
N SER A 14 -15.85 -23.39 3.27
CA SER A 14 -16.93 -24.14 2.66
C SER A 14 -16.53 -24.99 1.43
N ASN A 15 -15.52 -24.60 0.67
CA ASN A 15 -15.18 -25.30 -0.61
C ASN A 15 -13.69 -25.55 -0.85
N SER A 16 -12.82 -25.33 0.12
CA SER A 16 -11.35 -25.52 0.02
C SER A 16 -10.66 -24.74 -1.11
N GLU A 17 -11.38 -23.95 -1.90
CA GLU A 17 -10.84 -23.09 -2.95
C GLU A 17 -10.45 -21.72 -2.41
N THR A 18 -9.40 -21.15 -2.97
CA THR A 18 -9.01 -19.78 -2.63
C THR A 18 -9.66 -18.76 -3.56
N PRO A 19 -9.95 -17.53 -3.11
CA PRO A 19 -10.44 -16.46 -3.97
C PRO A 19 -9.63 -16.29 -5.26
N PHE A 20 -8.31 -16.40 -5.20
CA PHE A 20 -7.47 -16.32 -6.40
C PHE A 20 -7.65 -17.52 -7.37
N GLN A 21 -7.96 -18.72 -6.86
CA GLN A 21 -8.29 -19.85 -7.72
C GLN A 21 -9.59 -19.61 -8.47
N ILE A 22 -10.62 -19.12 -7.77
CA ILE A 22 -11.91 -18.78 -8.35
C ILE A 22 -11.76 -17.70 -9.43
N MET A 23 -11.03 -16.64 -9.15
CA MET A 23 -10.77 -15.56 -10.12
C MET A 23 -10.04 -16.06 -11.36
N ARG A 24 -9.02 -16.90 -11.19
CA ARG A 24 -8.29 -17.50 -12.33
C ARG A 24 -9.18 -18.41 -13.16
N ALA A 25 -10.04 -19.22 -12.52
CA ALA A 25 -11.00 -20.05 -13.22
C ALA A 25 -12.02 -19.23 -14.04
N ALA A 26 -12.36 -18.02 -13.56
CA ALA A 26 -13.17 -17.05 -14.28
C ALA A 26 -12.40 -16.26 -15.37
N GLY A 27 -11.15 -16.62 -15.67
CA GLY A 27 -10.33 -15.96 -16.69
C GLY A 27 -9.68 -14.64 -16.22
N ILE A 28 -9.71 -14.33 -14.91
CA ILE A 28 -9.08 -13.15 -14.33
C ILE A 28 -7.74 -13.55 -13.70
N PRO A 29 -6.60 -13.29 -14.36
CA PRO A 29 -5.28 -13.70 -13.86
C PRO A 29 -4.83 -12.82 -12.68
N CYS A 30 -5.29 -13.18 -11.49
CA CYS A 30 -4.96 -12.50 -10.25
C CYS A 30 -3.97 -13.30 -9.40
N GLN A 31 -3.10 -12.59 -8.67
CA GLN A 31 -2.13 -13.18 -7.75
C GLN A 31 -1.95 -12.31 -6.49
N PRO A 32 -1.51 -12.88 -5.38
CA PRO A 32 -1.27 -12.13 -4.16
C PRO A 32 -0.06 -11.19 -4.31
N THR A 33 -0.10 -10.06 -3.64
CA THR A 33 1.09 -9.23 -3.40
C THR A 33 1.98 -9.86 -2.34
N ALA A 34 3.21 -9.37 -2.23
CA ALA A 34 4.20 -9.92 -1.30
C ALA A 34 3.89 -9.60 0.18
N SER A 35 3.07 -8.60 0.46
CA SER A 35 2.80 -8.13 1.81
C SER A 35 1.46 -7.41 1.92
N ASN A 36 0.79 -7.58 3.07
CA ASN A 36 -0.40 -6.81 3.46
C ASN A 36 -0.09 -5.63 4.40
N ASP A 37 1.17 -5.33 4.62
CA ASP A 37 1.62 -4.24 5.47
C ASP A 37 1.10 -2.88 4.95
N PRO A 38 0.28 -2.14 5.73
CA PRO A 38 -0.30 -0.87 5.31
C PRO A 38 0.75 0.19 4.94
N MET A 39 1.91 0.20 5.62
CA MET A 39 2.99 1.14 5.31
C MET A 39 3.57 0.90 3.92
N LYS A 40 3.77 -0.37 3.56
CA LYS A 40 4.29 -0.76 2.24
C LYS A 40 3.30 -0.47 1.14
N ARG A 41 2.01 -0.72 1.37
CA ARG A 41 0.95 -0.42 0.41
C ARG A 41 0.85 1.08 0.15
N ARG A 42 0.84 1.89 1.22
CA ARG A 42 0.79 3.34 1.11
C ARG A 42 2.02 3.90 0.38
N ALA A 43 3.23 3.43 0.70
CA ALA A 43 4.44 3.84 0.00
C ALA A 43 4.37 3.53 -1.51
N ALA A 44 3.75 2.39 -1.88
CA ALA A 44 3.55 2.03 -3.28
C ALA A 44 2.65 3.01 -4.03
N LEU A 45 1.67 3.62 -3.36
CA LEU A 45 0.80 4.65 -3.93
C LEU A 45 1.46 6.05 -3.90
N GLU A 46 2.05 6.43 -2.77
CA GLU A 46 2.60 7.78 -2.57
C GLU A 46 3.80 8.08 -3.46
N VAL A 47 4.67 7.09 -3.70
CA VAL A 47 5.88 7.29 -4.49
C VAL A 47 5.56 7.76 -5.91
N PRO A 48 4.78 7.03 -6.71
CA PRO A 48 4.48 7.48 -8.07
C PRO A 48 3.62 8.75 -8.12
N MET A 49 2.83 9.05 -7.08
CA MET A 49 2.07 10.31 -7.01
C MET A 49 2.94 11.54 -6.80
N LYS A 50 4.10 11.38 -6.15
CA LYS A 50 5.06 12.46 -5.85
C LYS A 50 6.11 12.65 -6.93
N GLU A 51 6.25 11.68 -7.84
CA GLU A 51 7.30 11.68 -8.85
C GLU A 51 6.82 12.23 -10.20
N MET A 52 7.77 12.80 -10.93
CA MET A 52 7.60 13.25 -12.30
C MET A 52 8.44 12.38 -13.23
N CYS A 53 7.96 12.17 -14.44
CA CYS A 53 8.76 11.56 -15.51
C CYS A 53 9.85 12.54 -16.00
N MET A 54 10.86 12.03 -16.70
CA MET A 54 11.97 12.85 -17.25
C MET A 54 11.48 13.92 -18.21
N ASP A 55 10.32 13.73 -18.84
CA ASP A 55 9.67 14.68 -19.74
C ASP A 55 8.80 15.74 -19.02
N GLY A 56 8.83 15.75 -17.68
CA GLY A 56 8.08 16.69 -16.85
C GLY A 56 6.60 16.35 -16.65
N LYS A 57 6.14 15.19 -17.13
CA LYS A 57 4.77 14.74 -16.90
C LYS A 57 4.61 14.01 -15.56
N PRO A 58 3.40 14.04 -14.96
CA PRO A 58 3.13 13.22 -13.77
C PRO A 58 3.38 11.73 -14.06
N ARG A 59 4.07 11.05 -13.16
CA ARG A 59 4.30 9.60 -13.27
C ARG A 59 3.02 8.79 -13.04
N PHE A 60 2.08 9.34 -12.28
CA PHE A 60 0.81 8.71 -11.96
C PHE A 60 -0.37 9.60 -12.34
N ILE A 61 -1.31 9.05 -13.10
CA ILE A 61 -2.51 9.76 -13.55
C ILE A 61 -3.74 8.90 -13.29
N VAL A 62 -4.73 9.48 -12.62
CA VAL A 62 -6.04 8.84 -12.43
C VAL A 62 -7.03 9.42 -13.44
N LEU A 63 -7.52 8.59 -14.33
CA LEU A 63 -8.48 9.00 -15.36
C LEU A 63 -9.83 9.42 -14.77
N PRO A 64 -10.57 10.34 -15.41
CA PRO A 64 -11.86 10.82 -14.93
C PRO A 64 -12.89 9.71 -14.67
N LYS A 65 -12.86 8.62 -15.45
CA LYS A 65 -13.76 7.47 -15.30
C LYS A 65 -13.57 6.72 -13.96
N ALA A 66 -12.39 6.78 -13.34
CA ALA A 66 -12.12 6.16 -12.05
C ALA A 66 -12.60 7.04 -10.88
N SER A 67 -13.88 7.38 -10.87
CA SER A 67 -14.48 8.37 -9.96
C SER A 67 -14.32 8.00 -8.47
N MET A 68 -14.47 6.72 -8.11
CA MET A 68 -14.33 6.24 -6.73
C MET A 68 -12.88 6.41 -6.22
N ILE A 69 -11.89 6.04 -7.04
CA ILE A 69 -10.46 6.23 -6.71
C ILE A 69 -10.16 7.72 -6.56
N ARG A 70 -10.63 8.55 -7.50
CA ARG A 70 -10.40 10.01 -7.42
C ARG A 70 -10.97 10.62 -6.14
N LYS A 71 -12.22 10.30 -5.79
CA LYS A 71 -12.87 10.78 -4.56
C LYS A 71 -12.14 10.25 -3.32
N GLY A 72 -11.73 8.98 -3.32
CA GLY A 72 -10.93 8.40 -2.26
C GLY A 72 -9.62 9.17 -2.02
N LEU A 73 -8.84 9.42 -3.08
CA LEU A 73 -7.58 10.16 -3.01
C LEU A 73 -7.75 11.65 -2.69
N GLN A 74 -8.92 12.24 -2.94
CA GLN A 74 -9.25 13.63 -2.60
C GLN A 74 -9.70 13.82 -1.13
N GLY A 75 -9.64 12.77 -0.31
CA GLY A 75 -9.95 12.83 1.12
C GLY A 75 -11.03 11.85 1.58
N GLY A 76 -11.68 11.10 0.67
CA GLY A 76 -12.63 10.05 1.06
C GLY A 76 -11.96 8.87 1.77
N PHE A 77 -10.73 8.54 1.40
CA PHE A 77 -9.89 7.55 2.08
C PHE A 77 -8.96 8.27 3.07
N CYS A 78 -9.38 8.36 4.31
CA CYS A 78 -8.71 9.13 5.35
C CYS A 78 -8.69 8.41 6.69
N TYR A 79 -7.86 8.89 7.61
CA TYR A 79 -7.84 8.43 9.00
C TYR A 79 -8.94 9.11 9.79
N ARG A 80 -9.64 8.34 10.62
CA ARG A 80 -10.65 8.91 11.49
C ARG A 80 -9.97 9.66 12.65
N ARG A 81 -10.43 10.88 12.91
CA ARG A 81 -10.02 11.62 14.09
C ARG A 81 -10.63 10.97 15.36
N VAL A 82 -9.78 10.67 16.33
CA VAL A 82 -10.22 10.16 17.63
C VAL A 82 -10.69 11.35 18.48
N GLN A 83 -11.93 11.27 19.02
CA GLN A 83 -12.51 12.31 19.86
C GLN A 83 -11.92 12.26 21.29
N THR A 84 -10.65 12.60 21.44
CA THR A 84 -9.98 12.79 22.73
C THR A 84 -9.31 14.16 22.75
N SER A 85 -8.91 14.65 23.91
CA SER A 85 -8.21 15.93 24.05
C SER A 85 -6.88 15.90 23.27
N GLY A 86 -6.87 16.43 22.05
CA GLY A 86 -5.72 16.48 21.15
C GLY A 86 -6.03 16.00 19.73
N GLU A 87 -5.13 16.30 18.79
CA GLU A 87 -5.22 15.82 17.41
C GLU A 87 -4.64 14.41 17.32
N ARG A 88 -5.46 13.41 17.61
CA ARG A 88 -5.12 12.00 17.40
C ARG A 88 -5.97 11.42 16.28
N TYR A 89 -5.35 10.59 15.45
CA TYR A 89 -5.99 9.84 14.39
C TYR A 89 -5.84 8.34 14.66
N THR A 90 -6.74 7.55 14.08
CA THR A 90 -6.63 6.08 14.11
C THR A 90 -5.40 5.62 13.34
N ASP A 91 -4.81 4.49 13.73
CA ASP A 91 -3.65 3.90 13.04
C ASP A 91 -4.01 3.32 11.67
N GLU A 92 -5.30 3.05 11.45
CA GLU A 92 -5.84 2.54 10.19
C GLU A 92 -6.81 3.53 9.56
N PRO A 93 -6.89 3.59 8.21
CA PRO A 93 -7.88 4.38 7.51
C PRO A 93 -9.31 3.94 7.86
N ASP A 94 -10.24 4.89 7.81
CA ASP A 94 -11.66 4.60 8.01
C ASP A 94 -12.20 3.66 6.92
N LYS A 95 -12.91 2.62 7.33
CA LYS A 95 -13.55 1.68 6.39
C LYS A 95 -14.86 2.28 5.88
N ASN A 96 -14.83 2.74 4.64
CA ASN A 96 -15.95 3.37 3.94
C ASN A 96 -16.01 2.90 2.48
N GLU A 97 -16.89 3.45 1.68
CA GLU A 97 -17.06 3.10 0.26
C GLU A 97 -15.80 3.30 -0.61
N TYR A 98 -14.86 4.16 -0.18
CA TYR A 98 -13.62 4.47 -0.90
C TYR A 98 -12.46 3.56 -0.52
N SER A 99 -12.51 2.91 0.65
CA SER A 99 -11.40 2.11 1.18
C SER A 99 -11.03 0.95 0.24
N HIS A 100 -11.99 0.15 -0.18
CA HIS A 100 -11.72 -0.99 -1.06
C HIS A 100 -11.14 -0.61 -2.43
N PRO A 101 -11.68 0.40 -3.16
CA PRO A 101 -11.07 0.85 -4.42
C PRO A 101 -9.65 1.37 -4.26
N VAL A 102 -9.36 2.15 -3.21
CA VAL A 102 -8.02 2.70 -2.98
C VAL A 102 -7.04 1.61 -2.52
N GLU A 103 -7.45 0.72 -1.60
CA GLU A 103 -6.64 -0.43 -1.20
C GLU A 103 -6.32 -1.36 -2.39
N ALA A 104 -7.28 -1.58 -3.28
CA ALA A 104 -7.04 -2.35 -4.51
C ALA A 104 -5.99 -1.70 -5.42
N LEU A 105 -6.01 -0.36 -5.53
CA LEU A 105 -4.99 0.39 -6.25
C LEU A 105 -3.62 0.27 -5.57
N GLU A 106 -3.55 0.35 -4.23
CA GLU A 106 -2.32 0.14 -3.46
C GLU A 106 -1.72 -1.24 -3.73
N TYR A 107 -2.55 -2.30 -3.73
CA TYR A 107 -2.09 -3.66 -4.08
C TYR A 107 -1.58 -3.76 -5.51
N ALA A 108 -2.28 -3.13 -6.46
CA ALA A 108 -1.86 -3.13 -7.85
C ALA A 108 -0.47 -2.50 -8.02
N LEU A 109 -0.24 -1.33 -7.43
CA LEU A 109 1.04 -0.62 -7.49
C LEU A 109 2.15 -1.37 -6.74
N GLN A 110 1.84 -1.91 -5.55
CA GLN A 110 2.79 -2.73 -4.79
C GLN A 110 3.22 -3.98 -5.59
N GLY A 111 2.28 -4.62 -6.24
CA GLY A 111 2.55 -5.80 -7.07
C GLY A 111 3.44 -5.50 -8.27
N GLU A 112 3.31 -4.33 -8.86
CA GLU A 112 4.20 -3.83 -9.93
C GLU A 112 5.57 -3.37 -9.39
N GLY A 113 5.76 -3.36 -8.07
CA GLY A 113 7.05 -3.06 -7.44
C GLY A 113 7.25 -1.62 -7.02
N GLU A 114 6.22 -0.79 -7.10
CA GLU A 114 6.28 0.60 -6.64
C GLU A 114 6.57 0.68 -5.13
N GLY A 115 7.20 1.74 -4.70
CA GLY A 115 7.54 2.00 -3.30
C GLY A 115 8.72 1.21 -2.73
N ARG A 116 9.21 0.16 -3.38
CA ARG A 116 10.31 -0.68 -2.85
C ARG A 116 11.60 0.08 -2.60
N ALA A 117 11.96 1.00 -3.48
CA ALA A 117 13.17 1.79 -3.33
C ALA A 117 13.08 2.77 -2.16
N ALA A 118 11.93 3.39 -1.94
CA ALA A 118 11.70 4.30 -0.82
C ALA A 118 11.78 3.57 0.53
N LEU A 119 11.20 2.37 0.63
CA LEU A 119 11.24 1.55 1.84
C LEU A 119 12.67 1.09 2.17
N ARG A 120 13.44 0.64 1.18
CA ARG A 120 14.86 0.27 1.38
C ARG A 120 15.70 1.44 1.88
N ARG A 121 15.42 2.65 1.42
CA ARG A 121 16.11 3.85 1.88
C ARG A 121 15.78 4.17 3.33
N ASN A 122 14.53 4.05 3.74
CA ASN A 122 14.11 4.24 5.12
C ASN A 122 14.75 3.19 6.06
N ASP A 123 14.80 1.92 5.66
CA ASP A 123 15.45 0.86 6.43
C ASP A 123 16.96 1.12 6.60
N ALA A 124 17.62 1.70 5.60
CA ALA A 124 19.04 2.05 5.69
C ALA A 124 19.31 3.18 6.72
N PHE A 125 18.37 4.13 6.88
CA PHE A 125 18.47 5.20 7.87
C PHE A 125 17.98 4.81 9.28
N SER A 126 17.17 3.75 9.39
CA SER A 126 16.64 3.27 10.68
C SER A 126 17.61 2.40 11.47
N LYS A 127 18.72 1.96 10.86
CA LYS A 127 19.75 1.20 11.59
C LYS A 127 20.55 2.15 12.47
N PRO A 128 20.54 1.95 13.79
CA PRO A 128 21.38 2.78 14.67
C PRO A 128 22.85 2.61 14.31
N VAL A 129 23.52 3.70 14.01
CA VAL A 129 24.98 3.71 13.85
C VAL A 129 25.58 3.58 15.26
N THR A 130 25.88 2.36 15.66
CA THR A 130 26.67 2.11 16.87
C THR A 130 28.12 2.51 16.58
N ALA A 131 28.52 3.68 17.05
CA ALA A 131 29.93 4.05 17.10
C ALA A 131 30.63 3.09 18.07
N LYS A 132 31.55 2.28 17.57
CA LYS A 132 32.50 1.54 18.45
C LYS A 132 33.47 2.56 19.01
N VAL A 133 33.19 3.04 20.20
CA VAL A 133 34.13 3.86 20.93
C VAL A 133 35.08 2.91 21.70
N ASN A 134 36.29 2.74 21.21
CA ASN A 134 37.34 2.06 21.94
C ASN A 134 37.88 3.06 22.96
N PHE A 135 37.37 3.03 24.17
CA PHE A 135 38.06 3.64 25.30
C PHE A 135 39.12 2.68 25.78
N ASN A 136 40.40 2.96 25.49
CA ASN A 136 41.50 2.42 26.25
C ASN A 136 41.56 3.21 27.57
N VAL A 137 41.08 2.58 28.65
CA VAL A 137 41.30 3.08 30.00
C VAL A 137 42.63 2.49 30.43
N PHE A 138 43.61 3.38 30.64
CA PHE A 138 44.90 3.05 31.26
C PHE A 138 44.69 2.72 32.74
#